data_c7ec46d6063eeb9f3de505eae781bd99
#
_entry.id   c7ec46d6063eeb9f3de505eae781bd99
#
_cell.length_a   1.000
_cell.length_b   1.000
_cell.length_c   1.000
_cell.angle_alpha   90.00
_cell.angle_beta   90.00
_cell.angle_gamma   90.00
#
_symmetry.space_group_name_H-M   'P 1'
#
loop_
_entity.id
_entity.type
_entity.pdbx_description
1 polymer ?
#
loop_
_entity_poly.entity_id
_entity_poly.type
_entity_poly.pdbx_seq_one_letter_code
_entity_poly.pdbx_strand_id
1 'polypeptide(L)'
;MNRIYASFFPILLILSCQLQHARAQSPPVKAAQLKPQLPAVEKEKATRLPDSDVLWYDIRDLSIEGKGWQDTEEFVDRLPLRAKGVVRDPVWELSQQSAGICARFAADATAIKVRWSLRNESLGMEHMPATGVSGLDLYIRTEDGGWGWLAVGRPSQYPINQKDLVNRLPAGWHEFLLYLPLYNGVSSVQIGIAPESSISKAPPRPTERTRPICFYGTSIVQGGCASRPGMVHTAILGRRLDWPVINLGFSGNGRMEIELARFMAELDPAVYVIDCLPNMEPAQVTERAVPFVKILREARPDTPIVLVENIAYQGSPYLPARLEGYTSKNAVLRQAYQQMIDIGMKGVFYLPCEHLLGHDEEATVDGTHPTDLGFMRMADAMEPILRQALRD
;
A
#
# COMPACT_ATOMS: atom_id res chain seq x y z
N MET A 1 -80.02 -17.58 31.38
CA MET A 1 -79.61 -17.80 29.94
C MET A 1 -78.21 -17.23 29.81
N ASN A 2 -77.22 -18.09 30.06
CA ASN A 2 -75.79 -17.71 30.00
C ASN A 2 -75.25 -18.08 28.64
N ARG A 3 -74.75 -17.10 27.88
CA ARG A 3 -73.98 -17.35 26.66
C ARG A 3 -72.49 -17.19 27.00
N ILE A 4 -71.77 -18.33 26.88
CA ILE A 4 -70.32 -18.43 26.99
C ILE A 4 -69.74 -18.10 25.59
N TYR A 5 -68.93 -17.03 25.51
CA TYR A 5 -68.13 -16.74 24.32
C TYR A 5 -66.78 -17.42 24.49
N ALA A 6 -66.50 -18.41 23.65
CA ALA A 6 -65.17 -19.02 23.52
C ALA A 6 -64.34 -18.18 22.57
N SER A 7 -63.27 -17.57 23.09
CA SER A 7 -62.26 -16.86 22.28
C SER A 7 -61.25 -17.86 21.75
N PHE A 8 -61.24 -18.07 20.43
CA PHE A 8 -60.18 -18.78 19.73
C PHE A 8 -59.00 -17.80 19.49
N PHE A 9 -57.84 -18.06 20.15
CA PHE A 9 -56.57 -17.45 19.80
C PHE A 9 -55.89 -18.36 18.77
N PRO A 10 -55.48 -17.88 17.58
CA PRO A 10 -54.62 -18.63 16.69
C PRO A 10 -53.19 -18.53 17.21
N ILE A 11 -52.61 -19.67 17.54
CA ILE A 11 -51.18 -19.84 17.80
C ILE A 11 -50.43 -19.66 16.47
N LEU A 12 -49.82 -18.52 16.26
CA LEU A 12 -48.91 -18.26 15.15
C LEU A 12 -47.60 -19.00 15.41
N LEU A 13 -47.39 -20.13 14.77
CA LEU A 13 -46.10 -20.82 14.77
C LEU A 13 -45.10 -19.98 13.95
N ILE A 14 -44.28 -19.20 14.64
CA ILE A 14 -43.12 -18.53 14.02
C ILE A 14 -42.03 -19.61 13.81
N LEU A 15 -41.99 -20.17 12.61
CA LEU A 15 -40.85 -20.95 12.14
C LEU A 15 -39.69 -20.00 11.96
N SER A 16 -38.83 -19.84 12.96
CA SER A 16 -37.53 -19.15 12.80
C SER A 16 -36.61 -20.02 11.94
N CYS A 17 -36.60 -19.75 10.66
CA CYS A 17 -35.63 -20.31 9.71
C CYS A 17 -34.26 -19.68 10.08
N GLN A 18 -33.50 -20.33 10.96
CA GLN A 18 -32.09 -20.04 11.16
C GLN A 18 -31.33 -20.51 9.92
N LEU A 19 -31.23 -19.65 8.90
CA LEU A 19 -30.24 -19.77 7.85
C LEU A 19 -28.86 -19.56 8.50
N GLN A 20 -28.29 -20.63 9.05
CA GLN A 20 -26.87 -20.70 9.28
C GLN A 20 -26.18 -20.63 7.93
N HIS A 21 -25.72 -19.43 7.55
CA HIS A 21 -24.73 -19.27 6.49
C HIS A 21 -23.43 -19.91 6.99
N ALA A 22 -23.32 -21.22 6.88
CA ALA A 22 -22.03 -21.86 6.83
C ALA A 22 -21.33 -21.32 5.57
N ARG A 23 -20.51 -20.28 5.73
CA ARG A 23 -19.50 -19.93 4.74
C ARG A 23 -18.63 -21.18 4.62
N ALA A 24 -18.85 -21.95 3.56
CA ALA A 24 -17.93 -22.99 3.16
C ALA A 24 -16.56 -22.30 3.04
N GLN A 25 -15.63 -22.62 3.94
CA GLN A 25 -14.26 -22.15 3.81
C GLN A 25 -13.75 -22.73 2.50
N SER A 26 -13.47 -21.85 1.54
CA SER A 26 -12.80 -22.25 0.32
C SER A 26 -11.51 -23.00 0.71
N PRO A 27 -11.16 -24.09 0.04
CA PRO A 27 -9.92 -24.80 0.34
C PRO A 27 -8.74 -23.83 0.25
N PRO A 28 -7.68 -24.04 1.06
CA PRO A 28 -6.52 -23.16 1.03
C PRO A 28 -5.92 -23.13 -0.38
N VAL A 29 -5.75 -21.92 -0.91
CA VAL A 29 -5.15 -21.70 -2.23
C VAL A 29 -3.66 -22.04 -2.13
N LYS A 30 -3.17 -22.89 -3.04
CA LYS A 30 -1.77 -23.32 -3.05
C LYS A 30 -0.86 -22.27 -3.69
N ALA A 31 0.44 -22.36 -3.41
CA ALA A 31 1.46 -21.58 -4.10
C ALA A 31 1.55 -22.03 -5.57
N ALA A 32 1.58 -21.06 -6.48
CA ALA A 32 1.74 -21.32 -7.90
C ALA A 32 3.14 -21.92 -8.21
N GLN A 33 3.16 -22.92 -9.09
CA GLN A 33 4.41 -23.41 -9.68
C GLN A 33 4.68 -22.63 -10.96
N LEU A 34 5.89 -22.07 -11.06
CA LEU A 34 6.34 -21.35 -12.25
C LEU A 34 7.25 -22.21 -13.12
N LYS A 35 7.29 -21.89 -14.41
CA LYS A 35 8.44 -22.20 -15.25
C LYS A 35 9.32 -20.96 -15.29
N PRO A 36 10.64 -21.04 -15.05
CA PRO A 36 11.51 -19.87 -15.11
C PRO A 36 11.45 -19.25 -16.51
N GLN A 37 11.12 -17.97 -16.57
CA GLN A 37 11.03 -17.22 -17.83
C GLN A 37 12.29 -16.41 -18.10
N LEU A 38 13.09 -16.17 -17.08
CA LEU A 38 14.32 -15.39 -17.13
C LEU A 38 15.48 -16.23 -16.60
N PRO A 39 16.72 -15.98 -17.07
CA PRO A 39 17.90 -16.67 -16.55
C PRO A 39 18.05 -16.39 -15.04
N ALA A 40 18.58 -17.38 -14.34
CA ALA A 40 18.97 -17.20 -12.94
C ALA A 40 20.06 -16.13 -12.82
N VAL A 41 20.06 -15.43 -11.69
CA VAL A 41 21.16 -14.54 -11.32
C VAL A 41 22.40 -15.40 -11.10
N GLU A 42 23.54 -14.98 -11.69
CA GLU A 42 24.81 -15.68 -11.57
C GLU A 42 25.25 -15.82 -10.12
N LYS A 43 25.73 -16.99 -9.72
CA LYS A 43 26.13 -17.27 -8.33
C LYS A 43 27.33 -16.44 -7.88
N GLU A 44 28.12 -15.95 -8.81
CA GLU A 44 29.27 -15.07 -8.61
C GLU A 44 28.88 -13.69 -8.11
N LYS A 45 27.65 -13.26 -8.37
CA LYS A 45 27.06 -12.02 -7.82
C LYS A 45 26.65 -12.14 -6.36
N ALA A 46 26.50 -13.36 -5.86
CA ALA A 46 26.11 -13.56 -4.48
C ALA A 46 27.27 -13.28 -3.52
N THR A 47 26.96 -12.64 -2.41
CA THR A 47 27.88 -12.51 -1.27
C THR A 47 27.82 -13.80 -0.44
N ARG A 48 28.99 -14.28 -0.01
CA ARG A 48 29.14 -15.37 0.95
C ARG A 48 29.62 -14.80 2.27
N LEU A 49 28.97 -15.17 3.36
CA LEU A 49 29.45 -14.84 4.70
C LEU A 49 30.39 -15.97 5.19
N PRO A 50 31.39 -15.64 6.02
CA PRO A 50 32.22 -16.70 6.65
C PRO A 50 31.31 -17.71 7.37
N ASP A 51 31.71 -19.00 7.30
CA ASP A 51 31.04 -20.10 7.98
C ASP A 51 29.55 -20.27 7.67
N SER A 52 29.15 -19.86 6.44
CA SER A 52 27.75 -19.95 5.99
C SER A 52 27.67 -20.51 4.56
N ASP A 53 26.83 -21.53 4.38
CA ASP A 53 26.50 -22.08 3.07
C ASP A 53 25.46 -21.26 2.31
N VAL A 54 25.01 -20.12 2.84
CA VAL A 54 23.97 -19.29 2.23
C VAL A 54 24.57 -18.36 1.17
N LEU A 55 23.95 -18.32 0.00
CA LEU A 55 24.22 -17.34 -1.06
C LEU A 55 23.30 -16.15 -0.86
N TRP A 56 23.88 -14.95 -0.65
CA TRP A 56 23.15 -13.70 -0.41
C TRP A 56 23.14 -12.85 -1.67
N TYR A 57 21.96 -12.68 -2.28
CA TYR A 57 21.74 -11.88 -3.49
C TYR A 57 21.19 -10.52 -3.12
N ASP A 58 21.79 -9.46 -3.64
CA ASP A 58 21.28 -8.09 -3.48
C ASP A 58 19.96 -7.92 -4.26
N ILE A 59 18.97 -7.25 -3.68
CA ILE A 59 17.70 -7.00 -4.37
C ILE A 59 17.87 -6.15 -5.64
N ARG A 60 18.97 -5.40 -5.78
CA ARG A 60 19.29 -4.62 -6.99
C ARG A 60 19.46 -5.48 -8.24
N ASP A 61 19.81 -6.75 -8.07
CA ASP A 61 19.89 -7.71 -9.17
C ASP A 61 18.53 -8.32 -9.55
N LEU A 62 17.47 -8.00 -8.82
CA LEU A 62 16.11 -8.50 -8.98
C LEU A 62 15.19 -7.45 -9.61
N SER A 63 13.88 -7.74 -9.69
CA SER A 63 12.89 -6.77 -10.19
C SER A 63 12.43 -5.85 -9.06
N ILE A 64 12.77 -4.56 -9.13
CA ILE A 64 12.33 -3.57 -8.16
C ILE A 64 11.11 -2.83 -8.69
N GLU A 65 10.09 -2.73 -7.85
CA GLU A 65 8.88 -1.95 -8.10
C GLU A 65 8.69 -0.90 -7.00
N GLY A 66 7.87 0.12 -7.27
CA GLY A 66 7.56 1.19 -6.32
C GLY A 66 8.49 2.40 -6.40
N LYS A 67 9.53 2.38 -7.25
CA LYS A 67 10.37 3.55 -7.53
C LYS A 67 9.78 4.40 -8.64
N GLY A 68 9.67 5.71 -8.38
CA GLY A 68 9.29 6.69 -9.41
C GLY A 68 10.47 7.15 -10.26
N TRP A 69 11.65 7.27 -9.66
CA TRP A 69 12.86 7.81 -10.29
C TRP A 69 14.05 6.89 -10.06
N GLN A 70 15.00 6.92 -10.98
CA GLN A 70 16.25 6.13 -10.88
C GLN A 70 17.42 6.95 -10.33
N ASP A 71 17.38 8.28 -10.47
CA ASP A 71 18.39 9.25 -10.03
C ASP A 71 18.18 9.69 -8.58
N THR A 72 17.98 8.74 -7.68
CA THR A 72 17.82 8.93 -6.23
C THR A 72 19.19 9.02 -5.53
N GLU A 73 19.27 9.65 -4.33
CA GLU A 73 20.51 9.70 -3.55
C GLU A 73 20.95 8.28 -3.12
N GLU A 74 20.00 7.52 -2.57
CA GLU A 74 20.20 6.10 -2.27
C GLU A 74 19.22 5.24 -3.08
N PHE A 75 19.57 3.98 -3.28
CA PHE A 75 18.84 3.09 -4.18
C PHE A 75 17.34 2.97 -3.89
N VAL A 76 16.95 3.02 -2.61
CA VAL A 76 15.54 2.86 -2.19
C VAL A 76 14.87 4.16 -1.76
N ASP A 77 15.45 5.31 -2.06
CA ASP A 77 14.80 6.60 -1.84
C ASP A 77 13.65 6.81 -2.83
N ARG A 78 12.63 7.55 -2.39
CA ARG A 78 11.37 7.71 -3.13
C ARG A 78 11.29 8.95 -4.00
N LEU A 79 12.20 9.93 -3.81
CA LEU A 79 12.31 11.13 -4.63
C LEU A 79 13.67 11.19 -5.34
N PRO A 80 13.77 11.85 -6.49
CA PRO A 80 15.04 12.03 -7.20
C PRO A 80 15.97 12.96 -6.42
N LEU A 81 17.30 12.79 -6.56
CA LEU A 81 18.28 13.61 -5.86
C LEU A 81 18.06 15.12 -6.07
N ARG A 82 17.64 15.53 -7.27
CA ARG A 82 17.35 16.92 -7.61
C ARG A 82 16.15 17.54 -6.87
N ALA A 83 15.37 16.72 -6.14
CA ALA A 83 14.32 17.23 -5.27
C ALA A 83 14.86 17.82 -3.96
N LYS A 84 16.10 17.49 -3.58
CA LYS A 84 16.79 18.02 -2.40
C LYS A 84 16.93 19.54 -2.51
N GLY A 85 16.44 20.26 -1.49
CA GLY A 85 16.42 21.72 -1.49
C GLY A 85 15.35 22.38 -2.39
N VAL A 86 14.56 21.60 -3.12
CA VAL A 86 13.40 22.06 -3.89
C VAL A 86 12.10 21.77 -3.14
N VAL A 87 11.92 20.52 -2.69
CA VAL A 87 10.83 20.19 -1.76
C VAL A 87 11.20 20.60 -0.35
N ARG A 88 10.21 20.75 0.55
CA ARG A 88 10.47 21.07 1.97
C ARG A 88 11.33 19.97 2.61
N ASP A 89 12.21 20.39 3.54
CA ASP A 89 13.13 19.47 4.23
C ASP A 89 12.42 18.25 4.83
N PRO A 90 11.27 18.37 5.54
CA PRO A 90 10.58 17.16 6.06
C PRO A 90 10.09 16.21 4.96
N VAL A 91 9.74 16.70 3.77
CA VAL A 91 9.37 15.85 2.63
C VAL A 91 10.58 15.11 2.08
N TRP A 92 11.73 15.83 1.99
CA TRP A 92 13.00 15.22 1.59
C TRP A 92 13.43 14.12 2.57
N GLU A 93 13.43 14.39 3.87
CA GLU A 93 13.79 13.42 4.91
C GLU A 93 12.88 12.20 4.88
N LEU A 94 11.56 12.38 4.76
CA LEU A 94 10.60 11.29 4.63
C LEU A 94 10.78 10.50 3.34
N SER A 95 11.25 11.12 2.27
CA SER A 95 11.49 10.42 0.99
C SER A 95 12.59 9.36 1.07
N GLN A 96 13.45 9.44 2.07
CA GLN A 96 14.52 8.46 2.34
C GLN A 96 14.02 7.20 3.06
N GLN A 97 12.76 7.16 3.45
CA GLN A 97 12.08 5.96 3.94
C GLN A 97 11.51 5.17 2.77
N SER A 98 11.56 3.84 2.84
CA SER A 98 11.34 2.94 1.70
C SER A 98 9.89 2.51 1.44
N ALA A 99 8.90 3.26 1.98
CA ALA A 99 7.48 2.91 1.86
C ALA A 99 7.06 2.63 0.40
N GLY A 100 6.39 1.49 0.19
CA GLY A 100 5.87 1.07 -1.11
C GLY A 100 6.90 0.45 -2.06
N ILE A 101 8.19 0.56 -1.78
CA ILE A 101 9.23 -0.12 -2.57
C ILE A 101 9.24 -1.60 -2.23
N CYS A 102 9.33 -2.45 -3.25
CA CYS A 102 9.36 -3.89 -3.09
C CYS A 102 10.26 -4.56 -4.13
N ALA A 103 10.75 -5.76 -3.79
CA ALA A 103 11.48 -6.63 -4.71
C ALA A 103 10.56 -7.78 -5.15
N ARG A 104 10.37 -7.95 -6.46
CA ARG A 104 9.76 -9.15 -7.05
C ARG A 104 10.85 -10.07 -7.58
N PHE A 105 10.75 -11.35 -7.28
CA PHE A 105 11.74 -12.34 -7.73
C PHE A 105 11.09 -13.72 -7.85
N ALA A 106 11.76 -14.63 -8.56
CA ALA A 106 11.41 -16.03 -8.57
C ALA A 106 12.59 -16.85 -8.04
N ALA A 107 12.30 -17.94 -7.32
CA ALA A 107 13.30 -18.86 -6.82
C ALA A 107 12.73 -20.29 -6.72
N ASP A 108 13.60 -21.29 -6.82
CA ASP A 108 13.28 -22.70 -6.56
C ASP A 108 13.70 -23.16 -5.15
N ALA A 109 14.09 -22.19 -4.32
CA ALA A 109 14.54 -22.44 -2.96
C ALA A 109 13.39 -22.92 -2.06
N THR A 110 13.65 -23.93 -1.25
CA THR A 110 12.72 -24.42 -0.23
C THR A 110 12.79 -23.62 1.07
N ALA A 111 13.77 -22.71 1.19
CA ALA A 111 13.94 -21.80 2.31
C ALA A 111 14.36 -20.42 1.80
N ILE A 112 13.79 -19.37 2.36
CA ILE A 112 14.12 -17.97 2.07
C ILE A 112 14.58 -17.30 3.36
N LYS A 113 15.77 -16.73 3.31
CA LYS A 113 16.34 -15.88 4.36
C LYS A 113 16.42 -14.45 3.87
N VAL A 114 16.46 -13.49 4.79
CA VAL A 114 16.70 -12.08 4.47
C VAL A 114 17.74 -11.48 5.39
N ARG A 115 18.50 -10.54 4.84
CA ARG A 115 19.42 -9.68 5.59
C ARG A 115 19.23 -8.26 5.12
N TRP A 116 19.01 -7.32 6.06
CA TRP A 116 18.80 -5.93 5.72
C TRP A 116 19.47 -5.00 6.73
N SER A 117 19.92 -3.84 6.24
CA SER A 117 20.54 -2.81 7.05
C SER A 117 19.65 -1.59 7.09
N LEU A 118 19.26 -1.18 8.29
CA LEU A 118 18.40 -0.02 8.56
C LEU A 118 19.23 1.28 8.61
N ARG A 119 18.62 2.39 8.22
CA ARG A 119 19.24 3.74 8.26
C ARG A 119 18.99 4.45 9.58
N ASN A 120 17.96 4.06 10.34
CA ASN A 120 17.59 4.67 11.61
C ASN A 120 17.53 3.61 12.71
N GLU A 121 18.03 3.94 13.90
CA GLU A 121 18.05 3.06 15.07
C GLU A 121 16.67 2.85 15.71
N SER A 122 15.72 3.76 15.50
CA SER A 122 14.35 3.64 15.99
C SER A 122 13.59 2.57 15.22
N LEU A 123 13.48 1.37 15.80
CA LEU A 123 12.89 0.21 15.13
C LEU A 123 11.37 0.28 15.03
N GLY A 124 10.70 0.94 15.96
CA GLY A 124 9.25 1.07 16.07
C GLY A 124 8.83 2.44 16.57
N MET A 125 7.52 2.67 16.66
CA MET A 125 6.92 3.88 17.23
C MET A 125 5.93 3.46 18.33
N GLU A 126 5.54 4.39 19.22
CA GLU A 126 4.60 4.11 20.30
C GLU A 126 3.22 3.57 19.82
N HIS A 127 2.82 3.95 18.62
CA HIS A 127 1.55 3.58 17.98
C HIS A 127 1.72 2.68 16.73
N MET A 128 2.95 2.31 16.38
CA MET A 128 3.22 1.45 15.22
C MET A 128 4.32 0.42 15.53
N PRO A 129 4.06 -0.90 15.31
CA PRO A 129 5.02 -1.93 15.64
C PRO A 129 6.27 -1.88 14.77
N ALA A 130 7.37 -2.39 15.31
CA ALA A 130 8.65 -2.48 14.58
C ALA A 130 8.55 -3.26 13.27
N THR A 131 7.63 -4.22 13.16
CA THR A 131 7.35 -4.96 11.92
C THR A 131 6.82 -4.09 10.80
N GLY A 132 6.08 -3.04 11.10
CA GLY A 132 5.61 -2.04 10.12
C GLY A 132 6.65 -0.95 9.86
N VAL A 133 7.26 -0.40 10.94
CA VAL A 133 8.24 0.69 10.83
C VAL A 133 9.50 0.23 10.10
N SER A 134 10.09 -0.90 10.48
CA SER A 134 11.45 -1.33 10.09
C SER A 134 11.52 -2.76 9.56
N GLY A 135 10.38 -3.46 9.44
CA GLY A 135 10.30 -4.85 9.01
C GLY A 135 10.21 -5.03 7.49
N LEU A 136 10.45 -6.27 7.06
CA LEU A 136 10.23 -6.73 5.69
C LEU A 136 8.97 -7.61 5.66
N ASP A 137 8.24 -7.63 4.53
CA ASP A 137 6.99 -8.40 4.43
C ASP A 137 6.93 -9.22 3.14
N LEU A 138 6.89 -10.55 3.27
CA LEU A 138 7.02 -11.49 2.15
C LEU A 138 5.68 -12.11 1.78
N TYR A 139 5.38 -12.08 0.49
CA TYR A 139 4.24 -12.72 -0.15
C TYR A 139 4.71 -13.72 -1.21
N ILE A 140 3.86 -14.69 -1.54
CA ILE A 140 4.06 -15.69 -2.59
C ILE A 140 2.88 -15.65 -3.57
N ARG A 141 3.15 -15.87 -4.86
CA ARG A 141 2.13 -15.99 -5.90
C ARG A 141 1.31 -17.25 -5.67
N THR A 142 0.00 -17.15 -5.74
CA THR A 142 -0.95 -18.27 -5.59
C THR A 142 -1.46 -18.80 -6.93
N GLU A 143 -1.97 -20.03 -6.95
CA GLU A 143 -2.45 -20.73 -8.18
C GLU A 143 -3.60 -19.99 -8.86
N ASP A 144 -4.41 -19.23 -8.11
CA ASP A 144 -5.47 -18.38 -8.63
C ASP A 144 -4.97 -17.05 -9.20
N GLY A 145 -3.66 -16.84 -9.23
CA GLY A 145 -3.03 -15.61 -9.72
C GLY A 145 -2.99 -14.48 -8.69
N GLY A 146 -3.44 -14.71 -7.46
CA GLY A 146 -3.35 -13.76 -6.34
C GLY A 146 -2.00 -13.81 -5.62
N TRP A 147 -1.97 -13.21 -4.43
CA TRP A 147 -0.80 -13.17 -3.55
C TRP A 147 -1.19 -13.65 -2.14
N GLY A 148 -0.54 -14.72 -1.67
CA GLY A 148 -0.66 -15.21 -0.30
C GLY A 148 0.42 -14.59 0.59
N TRP A 149 0.05 -14.15 1.81
CA TRP A 149 1.04 -13.75 2.81
C TRP A 149 1.83 -14.96 3.28
N LEU A 150 3.14 -14.77 3.45
CA LEU A 150 4.04 -15.86 3.77
C LEU A 150 4.79 -15.64 5.09
N ALA A 151 5.44 -14.49 5.24
CA ALA A 151 6.25 -14.23 6.43
C ALA A 151 6.56 -12.74 6.62
N VAL A 152 6.99 -12.37 7.84
CA VAL A 152 7.47 -11.05 8.19
C VAL A 152 8.89 -11.11 8.76
N GLY A 153 9.79 -10.28 8.21
CA GLY A 153 11.11 -10.04 8.77
C GLY A 153 11.03 -9.07 9.95
N ARG A 154 11.09 -9.59 11.17
CA ARG A 154 11.00 -8.79 12.40
C ARG A 154 12.37 -8.19 12.73
N PRO A 155 12.52 -6.85 12.72
CA PRO A 155 13.76 -6.24 13.15
C PRO A 155 13.96 -6.45 14.65
N SER A 156 15.21 -6.60 15.06
CA SER A 156 15.55 -6.82 16.48
C SER A 156 16.76 -6.02 16.94
N GLN A 157 17.47 -5.38 16.00
CA GLN A 157 18.68 -4.62 16.28
C GLN A 157 18.98 -3.61 15.17
N TYR A 158 19.90 -2.72 15.43
CA TYR A 158 20.42 -1.74 14.48
C TYR A 158 21.96 -1.94 14.35
N PRO A 159 22.54 -1.76 13.17
CA PRO A 159 21.86 -1.49 11.89
C PRO A 159 21.43 -2.74 11.12
N ILE A 160 22.05 -3.91 11.35
CA ILE A 160 21.92 -5.11 10.52
C ILE A 160 21.01 -6.12 11.18
N ASN A 161 20.00 -6.55 10.44
CA ASN A 161 19.10 -7.64 10.81
C ASN A 161 19.26 -8.80 9.83
N GLN A 162 19.13 -10.03 10.34
CA GLN A 162 19.10 -11.25 9.54
C GLN A 162 18.05 -12.19 10.12
N LYS A 163 17.20 -12.76 9.26
CA LYS A 163 16.10 -13.65 9.66
C LYS A 163 15.86 -14.74 8.63
N ASP A 164 15.53 -15.92 9.12
CA ASP A 164 14.90 -16.96 8.32
C ASP A 164 13.42 -16.58 8.19
N LEU A 165 12.95 -16.33 6.95
CA LEU A 165 11.55 -16.00 6.72
C LEU A 165 10.69 -17.24 6.61
N VAL A 166 11.11 -18.18 5.78
CA VAL A 166 10.37 -19.43 5.54
C VAL A 166 11.32 -20.60 5.38
N ASN A 167 10.82 -21.77 5.75
CA ASN A 167 11.46 -23.07 5.58
C ASN A 167 10.44 -24.07 5.04
N ARG A 168 10.89 -25.10 4.34
CA ARG A 168 10.08 -26.20 3.83
C ARG A 168 8.99 -25.76 2.85
N LEU A 169 9.30 -24.77 2.00
CA LEU A 169 8.44 -24.51 0.83
C LEU A 169 8.37 -25.76 -0.05
N PRO A 170 7.28 -25.97 -0.77
CA PRO A 170 7.23 -26.98 -1.81
C PRO A 170 8.37 -26.80 -2.82
N ALA A 171 8.93 -27.91 -3.30
CA ALA A 171 9.95 -27.84 -4.35
C ALA A 171 9.40 -27.24 -5.64
N GLY A 172 10.23 -26.52 -6.38
CA GLY A 172 9.91 -25.88 -7.65
C GLY A 172 10.02 -24.36 -7.60
N TRP A 173 9.83 -23.73 -8.74
CA TRP A 173 9.93 -22.29 -8.88
C TRP A 173 8.66 -21.60 -8.39
N HIS A 174 8.83 -20.59 -7.53
CA HIS A 174 7.75 -19.74 -7.02
C HIS A 174 8.11 -18.28 -7.22
N GLU A 175 7.09 -17.43 -7.42
CA GLU A 175 7.26 -15.98 -7.47
C GLU A 175 6.96 -15.38 -6.10
N PHE A 176 7.82 -14.45 -5.70
CA PHE A 176 7.76 -13.77 -4.40
C PHE A 176 7.69 -12.25 -4.57
N LEU A 177 7.10 -11.58 -3.56
CA LEU A 177 7.03 -10.13 -3.45
C LEU A 177 7.44 -9.76 -2.03
N LEU A 178 8.56 -9.04 -1.90
CA LEU A 178 9.15 -8.61 -0.63
C LEU A 178 9.01 -7.09 -0.50
N TYR A 179 8.10 -6.63 0.35
CA TYR A 179 7.97 -5.21 0.68
C TYR A 179 9.02 -4.77 1.68
N LEU A 180 9.51 -3.51 1.49
CA LEU A 180 10.47 -2.85 2.35
C LEU A 180 9.78 -2.05 3.47
N PRO A 181 10.52 -1.59 4.51
CA PRO A 181 10.00 -0.83 5.64
C PRO A 181 9.19 0.40 5.25
N LEU A 182 8.17 0.74 6.06
CA LEU A 182 7.31 1.91 5.81
C LEU A 182 7.87 3.23 6.37
N TYR A 183 8.51 3.19 7.56
CA TYR A 183 8.96 4.39 8.28
C TYR A 183 10.45 4.37 8.61
N ASN A 184 11.20 3.41 8.05
CA ASN A 184 12.66 3.39 8.09
C ASN A 184 13.21 3.27 6.66
N GLY A 185 14.37 3.84 6.42
CA GLY A 185 15.14 3.58 5.20
C GLY A 185 15.98 2.31 5.36
N VAL A 186 16.36 1.71 4.26
CA VAL A 186 17.35 0.63 4.22
C VAL A 186 18.51 1.02 3.33
N SER A 187 19.74 0.69 3.75
CA SER A 187 20.95 0.87 2.94
C SER A 187 21.30 -0.39 2.12
N SER A 188 20.84 -1.55 2.57
CA SER A 188 20.98 -2.81 1.83
C SER A 188 19.87 -3.79 2.19
N VAL A 189 19.46 -4.61 1.22
CA VAL A 189 18.57 -5.75 1.42
C VAL A 189 19.07 -6.89 0.57
N GLN A 190 19.24 -8.07 1.17
CA GLN A 190 19.71 -9.25 0.51
C GLN A 190 18.75 -10.42 0.78
N ILE A 191 18.59 -11.28 -0.22
CA ILE A 191 17.84 -12.53 -0.13
C ILE A 191 18.82 -13.66 -0.07
N GLY A 192 18.71 -14.51 0.95
CA GLY A 192 19.58 -15.66 1.16
C GLY A 192 18.88 -16.96 0.78
N ILE A 193 19.53 -17.76 -0.04
CA ILE A 193 19.09 -19.10 -0.44
C ILE A 193 20.24 -20.11 -0.32
N ALA A 194 19.91 -21.41 -0.35
CA ALA A 194 20.92 -22.47 -0.34
C ALA A 194 21.71 -22.50 -1.66
N PRO A 195 22.98 -22.95 -1.66
CA PRO A 195 23.85 -22.93 -2.85
C PRO A 195 23.35 -23.76 -4.02
N GLU A 196 22.57 -24.80 -3.77
CA GLU A 196 21.95 -25.65 -4.79
C GLU A 196 20.74 -25.00 -5.45
N SER A 197 20.16 -23.99 -4.80
CA SER A 197 18.99 -23.26 -5.30
C SER A 197 19.38 -22.12 -6.25
N SER A 198 18.40 -21.66 -7.00
CA SER A 198 18.51 -20.57 -7.97
C SER A 198 17.51 -19.46 -7.67
N ILE A 199 17.89 -18.23 -8.01
CA ILE A 199 17.03 -17.05 -7.92
C ILE A 199 17.10 -16.28 -9.24
N SER A 200 16.00 -15.66 -9.67
CA SER A 200 15.93 -14.84 -10.87
C SER A 200 15.06 -13.61 -10.64
N LYS A 201 15.12 -12.66 -11.57
CA LYS A 201 14.10 -11.62 -11.66
C LYS A 201 12.73 -12.25 -11.79
N ALA A 202 11.70 -11.54 -11.31
CA ALA A 202 10.33 -11.98 -11.49
C ALA A 202 9.94 -11.98 -12.98
N PRO A 203 8.95 -12.80 -13.39
CA PRO A 203 8.35 -12.70 -14.71
C PRO A 203 7.90 -11.27 -15.02
N PRO A 204 8.08 -10.79 -16.27
CA PRO A 204 7.60 -9.46 -16.63
C PRO A 204 6.10 -9.34 -16.41
N ARG A 205 5.64 -8.16 -16.04
CA ARG A 205 4.20 -7.88 -15.99
C ARG A 205 3.61 -7.83 -17.40
N PRO A 206 2.33 -8.16 -17.57
CA PRO A 206 1.61 -7.88 -18.80
C PRO A 206 1.76 -6.40 -19.21
N THR A 207 1.84 -6.13 -20.51
CA THR A 207 2.12 -4.77 -21.04
C THR A 207 1.15 -3.71 -20.51
N GLU A 208 -0.11 -4.06 -20.35
CA GLU A 208 -1.17 -3.19 -19.82
C GLU A 208 -1.00 -2.87 -18.33
N ARG A 209 -0.12 -3.58 -17.61
CA ARG A 209 0.13 -3.42 -16.16
C ARG A 209 1.57 -3.01 -15.85
N THR A 210 2.26 -2.39 -16.79
CA THR A 210 3.63 -1.91 -16.58
C THR A 210 3.68 -0.51 -15.98
N ARG A 211 2.68 0.34 -16.29
CA ARG A 211 2.55 1.69 -15.72
C ARG A 211 2.00 1.60 -14.30
N PRO A 212 2.64 2.21 -13.28
CA PRO A 212 2.23 2.06 -11.89
C PRO A 212 0.98 2.88 -11.55
N ILE A 213 0.28 2.50 -10.48
CA ILE A 213 -0.64 3.39 -9.78
C ILE A 213 0.20 4.28 -8.85
N CYS A 214 0.12 5.60 -9.01
CA CYS A 214 0.88 6.55 -8.20
C CYS A 214 -0.01 7.16 -7.11
N PHE A 215 0.22 6.78 -5.85
CA PHE A 215 -0.42 7.38 -4.69
C PHE A 215 0.42 8.52 -4.13
N TYR A 216 -0.19 9.68 -3.92
CA TYR A 216 0.39 10.80 -3.19
C TYR A 216 -0.50 11.19 -2.03
N GLY A 217 0.10 11.31 -0.83
CA GLY A 217 -0.68 11.64 0.35
C GLY A 217 0.12 11.76 1.64
N THR A 218 -0.53 11.40 2.73
CA THR A 218 -0.13 11.67 4.11
C THR A 218 0.56 10.46 4.77
N SER A 219 0.61 10.44 6.12
CA SER A 219 0.98 9.27 6.92
C SER A 219 0.12 8.04 6.60
N ILE A 220 -1.15 8.24 6.26
CA ILE A 220 -2.07 7.16 5.91
C ILE A 220 -1.62 6.48 4.62
N VAL A 221 -1.27 7.25 3.59
CA VAL A 221 -0.73 6.70 2.33
C VAL A 221 0.64 6.06 2.56
N GLN A 222 1.50 6.68 3.39
CA GLN A 222 2.80 6.10 3.75
C GLN A 222 2.65 4.75 4.47
N GLY A 223 1.58 4.56 5.25
CA GLY A 223 1.24 3.33 5.94
C GLY A 223 1.34 3.41 7.46
N GLY A 224 1.13 4.63 8.03
CA GLY A 224 1.14 4.84 9.48
C GLY A 224 0.16 3.92 10.19
N CYS A 225 0.67 3.17 11.19
CA CYS A 225 0.00 2.18 12.02
C CYS A 225 -0.31 0.83 11.35
N ALA A 226 0.09 0.59 10.09
CA ALA A 226 0.05 -0.75 9.53
C ALA A 226 0.97 -1.70 10.33
N SER A 227 0.48 -2.91 10.64
CA SER A 227 1.27 -3.89 11.42
C SER A 227 2.53 -4.38 10.70
N ARG A 228 2.54 -4.33 9.37
CA ARG A 228 3.62 -4.74 8.48
C ARG A 228 3.46 -4.08 7.10
N PRO A 229 4.51 -3.96 6.27
CA PRO A 229 4.47 -3.18 5.04
C PRO A 229 3.37 -3.53 4.04
N GLY A 230 3.05 -4.80 3.89
CA GLY A 230 2.00 -5.23 2.95
C GLY A 230 0.58 -4.95 3.42
N MET A 231 0.35 -4.44 4.64
CA MET A 231 -0.98 -4.13 5.15
C MET A 231 -1.45 -2.70 4.88
N VAL A 232 -0.59 -1.82 4.38
CA VAL A 232 -1.07 -0.52 3.90
C VAL A 232 -1.99 -0.68 2.68
N HIS A 233 -3.05 0.11 2.59
CA HIS A 233 -4.06 0.00 1.51
C HIS A 233 -3.45 0.06 0.11
N THR A 234 -2.38 0.84 -0.08
CA THR A 234 -1.68 0.95 -1.37
C THR A 234 -1.06 -0.40 -1.78
N ALA A 235 -0.43 -1.12 -0.84
CA ALA A 235 0.13 -2.45 -1.09
C ALA A 235 -0.97 -3.51 -1.26
N ILE A 236 -2.07 -3.42 -0.49
CA ILE A 236 -3.24 -4.31 -0.65
C ILE A 236 -3.84 -4.15 -2.05
N LEU A 237 -4.07 -2.92 -2.50
CA LEU A 237 -4.60 -2.62 -3.83
C LEU A 237 -3.65 -3.08 -4.94
N GLY A 238 -2.34 -2.85 -4.80
CA GLY A 238 -1.34 -3.34 -5.74
C GLY A 238 -1.41 -4.86 -5.93
N ARG A 239 -1.60 -5.62 -4.85
CA ARG A 239 -1.76 -7.08 -4.92
C ARG A 239 -3.10 -7.52 -5.48
N ARG A 240 -4.22 -6.87 -5.11
CA ARG A 240 -5.58 -7.23 -5.59
C ARG A 240 -5.78 -6.92 -7.07
N LEU A 241 -5.21 -5.82 -7.53
CA LEU A 241 -5.26 -5.40 -8.91
C LEU A 241 -4.15 -6.05 -9.76
N ASP A 242 -3.18 -6.68 -9.10
CA ASP A 242 -1.92 -7.17 -9.67
C ASP A 242 -1.19 -6.05 -10.47
N TRP A 243 -1.03 -4.89 -9.84
CA TRP A 243 -0.49 -3.67 -10.45
C TRP A 243 0.70 -3.13 -9.63
N PRO A 244 1.78 -2.62 -10.26
CA PRO A 244 2.84 -1.94 -9.52
C PRO A 244 2.32 -0.64 -8.91
N VAL A 245 2.82 -0.27 -7.74
CA VAL A 245 2.37 0.92 -7.02
C VAL A 245 3.57 1.76 -6.62
N ILE A 246 3.52 3.06 -6.90
CA ILE A 246 4.41 4.08 -6.33
C ILE A 246 3.71 4.70 -5.14
N ASN A 247 4.35 4.66 -3.96
CA ASN A 247 3.84 5.27 -2.74
C ASN A 247 4.62 6.56 -2.43
N LEU A 248 3.99 7.71 -2.65
CA LEU A 248 4.47 9.04 -2.28
C LEU A 248 3.71 9.58 -1.07
N GLY A 249 3.50 8.74 -0.05
CA GLY A 249 3.01 9.15 1.25
C GLY A 249 4.10 9.84 2.06
N PHE A 250 3.80 11.03 2.61
CA PHE A 250 4.70 11.82 3.43
C PHE A 250 4.01 12.21 4.74
N SER A 251 4.34 11.51 5.82
CA SER A 251 3.74 11.66 7.15
C SER A 251 3.72 13.11 7.63
N GLY A 252 2.52 13.67 7.90
CA GLY A 252 2.35 15.07 8.28
C GLY A 252 2.60 16.09 7.15
N ASN A 253 3.03 15.65 5.96
CA ASN A 253 3.62 16.51 4.94
C ASN A 253 3.08 16.32 3.50
N GLY A 254 2.09 15.47 3.25
CA GLY A 254 1.38 15.43 1.97
C GLY A 254 0.37 16.57 1.89
N ARG A 255 0.70 17.66 1.18
CA ARG A 255 -0.07 18.92 1.22
C ARG A 255 -0.31 19.56 -0.15
N MET A 256 -0.34 18.76 -1.22
CA MET A 256 -0.54 19.22 -2.61
C MET A 256 0.39 20.39 -3.00
N GLU A 257 1.68 20.29 -2.61
CA GLU A 257 2.65 21.33 -3.01
C GLU A 257 2.98 21.24 -4.49
N ILE A 258 3.12 22.41 -5.13
CA ILE A 258 3.37 22.56 -6.57
C ILE A 258 4.69 21.89 -7.00
N GLU A 259 5.70 21.92 -6.14
CA GLU A 259 6.99 21.27 -6.36
C GLU A 259 6.80 19.76 -6.55
N LEU A 260 5.98 19.12 -5.70
CA LEU A 260 5.67 17.70 -5.84
C LEU A 260 4.80 17.41 -7.07
N ALA A 261 3.86 18.29 -7.42
CA ALA A 261 3.10 18.15 -8.66
C ALA A 261 4.03 18.10 -9.88
N ARG A 262 5.05 18.96 -9.95
CA ARG A 262 6.04 18.99 -11.04
C ARG A 262 6.87 17.71 -11.10
N PHE A 263 7.35 17.20 -9.98
CA PHE A 263 8.04 15.91 -9.96
C PHE A 263 7.12 14.76 -10.38
N MET A 264 5.89 14.72 -9.85
CA MET A 264 4.93 13.69 -10.23
C MET A 264 4.55 13.74 -11.72
N ALA A 265 4.53 14.92 -12.31
CA ALA A 265 4.26 15.12 -13.74
C ALA A 265 5.30 14.46 -14.66
N GLU A 266 6.52 14.20 -14.17
CA GLU A 266 7.55 13.45 -14.91
C GLU A 266 7.23 11.96 -15.02
N LEU A 267 6.46 11.41 -14.05
CA LEU A 267 6.07 10.01 -14.03
C LEU A 267 5.05 9.70 -15.12
N ASP A 268 5.01 8.43 -15.53
CA ASP A 268 3.98 7.91 -16.43
C ASP A 268 3.13 6.84 -15.73
N PRO A 269 2.28 7.21 -14.77
CA PRO A 269 1.43 6.25 -14.08
C PRO A 269 0.18 5.89 -14.89
N ALA A 270 -0.40 4.73 -14.59
CA ALA A 270 -1.71 4.35 -15.10
C ALA A 270 -2.83 5.20 -14.45
N VAL A 271 -2.66 5.59 -13.18
CA VAL A 271 -3.59 6.42 -12.39
C VAL A 271 -2.80 7.22 -11.35
N TYR A 272 -3.15 8.48 -11.16
CA TYR A 272 -2.79 9.24 -9.96
C TYR A 272 -3.88 9.14 -8.91
N VAL A 273 -3.52 8.91 -7.65
CA VAL A 273 -4.43 8.96 -6.49
C VAL A 273 -3.93 10.01 -5.51
N ILE A 274 -4.73 11.04 -5.26
CA ILE A 274 -4.37 12.21 -4.45
C ILE A 274 -5.17 12.17 -3.14
N ASP A 275 -4.50 11.84 -2.04
CA ASP A 275 -5.07 11.63 -0.71
C ASP A 275 -4.30 12.45 0.35
N CYS A 276 -4.42 13.78 0.27
CA CYS A 276 -3.62 14.72 1.05
C CYS A 276 -4.38 15.44 2.18
N LEU A 277 -5.71 15.40 2.19
CA LEU A 277 -6.54 16.23 3.04
C LEU A 277 -6.26 16.14 4.54
N PRO A 278 -5.89 14.97 5.13
CA PRO A 278 -5.55 14.90 6.55
C PRO A 278 -4.47 15.89 7.00
N ASN A 279 -3.53 16.27 6.10
CA ASN A 279 -2.44 17.22 6.40
C ASN A 279 -2.69 18.65 5.91
N MET A 280 -3.88 18.97 5.47
CA MET A 280 -4.22 20.28 4.90
C MET A 280 -5.29 20.99 5.71
N GLU A 281 -5.25 22.32 5.70
CA GLU A 281 -6.35 23.17 6.13
C GLU A 281 -7.27 23.53 4.95
N PRO A 282 -8.56 23.85 5.17
CA PRO A 282 -9.49 24.20 4.08
C PRO A 282 -8.95 25.27 3.12
N ALA A 283 -8.28 26.31 3.64
CA ALA A 283 -7.67 27.35 2.83
C ALA A 283 -6.59 26.83 1.88
N GLN A 284 -5.77 25.87 2.35
CA GLN A 284 -4.75 25.23 1.52
C GLN A 284 -5.37 24.35 0.44
N VAL A 285 -6.48 23.66 0.72
CA VAL A 285 -7.22 22.87 -0.29
C VAL A 285 -7.74 23.79 -1.38
N THR A 286 -8.36 24.94 -1.00
CA THR A 286 -8.83 25.96 -1.94
C THR A 286 -7.71 26.48 -2.83
N GLU A 287 -6.56 26.79 -2.24
CA GLU A 287 -5.39 27.34 -2.94
C GLU A 287 -4.76 26.33 -3.91
N ARG A 288 -4.65 25.04 -3.51
CA ARG A 288 -3.72 24.10 -4.12
C ARG A 288 -4.37 23.02 -4.98
N ALA A 289 -5.60 22.57 -4.68
CA ALA A 289 -6.17 21.40 -5.33
C ALA A 289 -6.29 21.56 -6.86
N VAL A 290 -6.87 22.64 -7.34
CA VAL A 290 -7.02 22.87 -8.78
C VAL A 290 -5.68 23.11 -9.48
N PRO A 291 -4.75 23.97 -8.99
CA PRO A 291 -3.43 24.14 -9.60
C PRO A 291 -2.60 22.84 -9.61
N PHE A 292 -2.63 22.05 -8.55
CA PHE A 292 -1.94 20.77 -8.47
C PHE A 292 -2.40 19.81 -9.58
N VAL A 293 -3.74 19.62 -9.70
CA VAL A 293 -4.32 18.73 -10.71
C VAL A 293 -4.07 19.24 -12.12
N LYS A 294 -4.10 20.56 -12.36
CA LYS A 294 -3.77 21.16 -13.67
C LYS A 294 -2.36 20.79 -14.13
N ILE A 295 -1.35 20.86 -13.26
CA ILE A 295 0.03 20.48 -13.60
C ILE A 295 0.10 19.03 -14.04
N LEU A 296 -0.56 18.12 -13.31
CA LEU A 296 -0.59 16.71 -13.68
C LEU A 296 -1.31 16.49 -15.01
N ARG A 297 -2.45 17.16 -15.22
CA ARG A 297 -3.25 17.04 -16.43
C ARG A 297 -2.54 17.61 -17.67
N GLU A 298 -1.83 18.71 -17.52
CA GLU A 298 -1.03 19.31 -18.60
C GLU A 298 0.08 18.37 -19.07
N ALA A 299 0.76 17.71 -18.12
CA ALA A 299 1.83 16.76 -18.42
C ALA A 299 1.30 15.39 -18.91
N ARG A 300 0.16 14.96 -18.42
CA ARG A 300 -0.47 13.66 -18.71
C ARG A 300 -1.95 13.84 -19.05
N PRO A 301 -2.26 14.23 -20.29
CA PRO A 301 -3.62 14.61 -20.69
C PRO A 301 -4.66 13.52 -20.49
N ASP A 302 -4.29 12.25 -20.63
CA ASP A 302 -5.21 11.11 -20.61
C ASP A 302 -5.12 10.28 -19.33
N THR A 303 -4.13 10.53 -18.44
CA THR A 303 -3.98 9.74 -17.22
C THR A 303 -5.09 10.08 -16.20
N PRO A 304 -5.88 9.12 -15.74
CA PRO A 304 -6.90 9.33 -14.72
C PRO A 304 -6.31 9.87 -13.40
N ILE A 305 -7.08 10.74 -12.73
CA ILE A 305 -6.72 11.34 -11.45
C ILE A 305 -7.89 11.10 -10.48
N VAL A 306 -7.64 10.38 -9.39
CA VAL A 306 -8.62 10.13 -8.33
C VAL A 306 -8.33 11.06 -7.17
N LEU A 307 -9.30 11.91 -6.82
CA LEU A 307 -9.26 12.74 -5.62
C LEU A 307 -9.96 12.01 -4.48
N VAL A 308 -9.30 11.89 -3.34
CA VAL A 308 -9.81 11.18 -2.17
C VAL A 308 -10.14 12.18 -1.08
N GLU A 309 -11.35 12.11 -0.52
CA GLU A 309 -11.73 12.88 0.65
C GLU A 309 -10.93 12.48 1.89
N ASN A 310 -10.83 13.38 2.85
CA ASN A 310 -10.35 13.05 4.19
C ASN A 310 -11.23 11.94 4.78
N ILE A 311 -10.62 10.92 5.34
CA ILE A 311 -11.35 9.92 6.12
C ILE A 311 -12.25 10.58 7.17
N ALA A 312 -13.38 9.99 7.48
CA ALA A 312 -14.15 10.38 8.66
C ALA A 312 -13.34 10.03 9.92
N TYR A 313 -12.92 11.06 10.67
CA TYR A 313 -12.17 10.83 11.91
C TYR A 313 -13.04 10.08 12.91
N GLN A 314 -12.54 8.98 13.45
CA GLN A 314 -13.26 8.21 14.45
C GLN A 314 -13.42 9.00 15.75
N GLY A 315 -14.54 8.78 16.45
CA GLY A 315 -15.01 9.61 17.56
C GLY A 315 -15.67 10.92 17.12
N SER A 316 -15.76 11.21 15.82
CA SER A 316 -16.45 12.43 15.33
C SER A 316 -17.94 12.52 15.70
N PRO A 317 -18.70 11.44 15.84
CA PRO A 317 -20.07 11.54 16.35
C PRO A 317 -20.18 12.14 17.77
N TYR A 318 -19.12 12.05 18.56
CA TYR A 318 -19.06 12.50 19.95
C TYR A 318 -18.25 13.78 20.13
N LEU A 319 -17.41 14.14 19.16
CA LEU A 319 -16.45 15.25 19.21
C LEU A 319 -16.67 16.22 18.05
N PRO A 320 -17.45 17.32 18.25
CA PRO A 320 -17.77 18.26 17.17
C PRO A 320 -16.54 18.80 16.41
N ALA A 321 -15.43 19.05 17.10
CA ALA A 321 -14.19 19.51 16.47
C ALA A 321 -13.59 18.47 15.50
N ARG A 322 -13.72 17.18 15.77
CA ARG A 322 -13.32 16.13 14.84
C ARG A 322 -14.23 16.06 13.62
N LEU A 323 -15.53 16.21 13.82
CA LEU A 323 -16.52 16.27 12.74
C LEU A 323 -16.22 17.45 11.81
N GLU A 324 -16.10 18.65 12.36
CA GLU A 324 -15.76 19.85 11.60
C GLU A 324 -14.39 19.72 10.90
N GLY A 325 -13.40 19.12 11.57
CA GLY A 325 -12.03 18.98 11.10
C GLY A 325 -11.89 18.23 9.77
N TYR A 326 -12.75 17.24 9.47
CA TYR A 326 -12.71 16.58 8.17
C TYR A 326 -13.80 17.05 7.20
N THR A 327 -15.01 17.37 7.70
CA THR A 327 -16.12 17.77 6.83
C THR A 327 -15.87 19.10 6.13
N SER A 328 -15.22 20.08 6.80
CA SER A 328 -14.83 21.35 6.20
C SER A 328 -13.84 21.16 5.03
N LYS A 329 -12.85 20.29 5.18
CA LYS A 329 -11.86 19.96 4.14
C LYS A 329 -12.52 19.26 2.96
N ASN A 330 -13.40 18.29 3.23
CA ASN A 330 -14.14 17.53 2.22
C ASN A 330 -15.07 18.45 1.42
N ALA A 331 -15.76 19.38 2.07
CA ALA A 331 -16.60 20.35 1.38
C ALA A 331 -15.81 21.21 0.38
N VAL A 332 -14.61 21.66 0.76
CA VAL A 332 -13.74 22.46 -0.12
C VAL A 332 -13.17 21.61 -1.27
N LEU A 333 -12.75 20.36 -1.01
CA LEU A 333 -12.30 19.47 -2.09
C LEU A 333 -13.42 19.19 -3.09
N ARG A 334 -14.65 19.02 -2.63
CA ARG A 334 -15.82 18.83 -3.50
C ARG A 334 -16.07 20.05 -4.39
N GLN A 335 -15.91 21.25 -3.85
CA GLN A 335 -15.98 22.49 -4.62
C GLN A 335 -14.85 22.57 -5.67
N ALA A 336 -13.62 22.23 -5.29
CA ALA A 336 -12.48 22.17 -6.23
C ALA A 336 -12.71 21.15 -7.34
N TYR A 337 -13.24 19.96 -7.01
CA TYR A 337 -13.63 18.95 -8.00
C TYR A 337 -14.69 19.50 -8.97
N GLN A 338 -15.75 20.15 -8.45
CA GLN A 338 -16.78 20.74 -9.31
C GLN A 338 -16.19 21.79 -10.25
N GLN A 339 -15.30 22.65 -9.78
CA GLN A 339 -14.60 23.63 -10.63
C GLN A 339 -13.82 22.95 -11.76
N MET A 340 -13.16 21.80 -11.49
CA MET A 340 -12.46 21.02 -12.53
C MET A 340 -13.44 20.50 -13.59
N ILE A 341 -14.59 20.02 -13.17
CA ILE A 341 -15.65 19.56 -14.10
C ILE A 341 -16.21 20.72 -14.93
N ASP A 342 -16.51 21.86 -14.30
CA ASP A 342 -17.09 23.04 -14.94
C ASP A 342 -16.16 23.63 -16.03
N ILE A 343 -14.83 23.53 -15.83
CA ILE A 343 -13.86 23.93 -16.86
C ILE A 343 -13.59 22.83 -17.90
N GLY A 344 -14.35 21.73 -17.87
CA GLY A 344 -14.26 20.64 -18.86
C GLY A 344 -13.09 19.68 -18.67
N MET A 345 -12.46 19.61 -17.48
CA MET A 345 -11.38 18.68 -17.21
C MET A 345 -11.91 17.25 -17.17
N LYS A 346 -11.42 16.39 -18.07
CA LYS A 346 -11.82 14.99 -18.17
C LYS A 346 -10.93 14.07 -17.32
N GLY A 347 -11.40 12.85 -17.05
CA GLY A 347 -10.62 11.81 -16.36
C GLY A 347 -10.29 12.14 -14.90
N VAL A 348 -11.07 13.02 -14.26
CA VAL A 348 -10.98 13.29 -12.83
C VAL A 348 -12.11 12.54 -12.12
N PHE A 349 -11.74 11.69 -11.18
CA PHE A 349 -12.63 10.88 -10.37
C PHE A 349 -12.63 11.40 -8.94
N TYR A 350 -13.72 11.13 -8.21
CA TYR A 350 -13.89 11.60 -6.85
C TYR A 350 -14.33 10.46 -5.92
N LEU A 351 -13.59 10.24 -4.84
CA LEU A 351 -13.90 9.22 -3.83
C LEU A 351 -14.32 9.89 -2.52
N PRO A 352 -15.60 9.80 -2.16
CA PRO A 352 -16.10 10.35 -0.89
C PRO A 352 -15.69 9.48 0.31
N CYS A 353 -15.72 10.06 1.51
CA CYS A 353 -15.19 9.45 2.74
C CYS A 353 -16.07 8.38 3.38
N GLU A 354 -17.36 8.30 3.03
CA GLU A 354 -18.38 7.59 3.79
C GLU A 354 -18.08 6.11 4.05
N HIS A 355 -17.34 5.47 3.15
CA HIS A 355 -17.06 4.03 3.28
C HIS A 355 -15.58 3.71 3.52
N LEU A 356 -14.71 4.72 3.68
CA LEU A 356 -13.27 4.50 3.78
C LEU A 356 -12.87 3.71 5.03
N LEU A 357 -13.52 3.93 6.18
CA LEU A 357 -13.19 3.28 7.45
C LEU A 357 -14.30 2.39 8.02
N GLY A 358 -15.49 2.37 7.41
CA GLY A 358 -16.69 1.75 7.99
C GLY A 358 -17.38 2.65 9.02
N HIS A 359 -18.34 2.10 9.79
CA HIS A 359 -19.24 2.87 10.63
C HIS A 359 -19.25 2.42 12.11
N ASP A 360 -18.29 1.58 12.52
CA ASP A 360 -18.23 0.99 13.86
C ASP A 360 -17.19 1.63 14.79
N GLU A 361 -16.48 2.68 14.32
CA GLU A 361 -15.45 3.39 15.07
C GLU A 361 -14.20 2.52 15.46
N GLU A 362 -13.99 1.36 14.79
CA GLU A 362 -12.95 0.37 15.16
C GLU A 362 -11.76 0.30 14.20
N ALA A 363 -11.67 1.24 13.24
CA ALA A 363 -10.73 1.13 12.13
C ALA A 363 -9.40 1.86 12.34
N THR A 364 -9.23 2.60 13.45
CA THR A 364 -8.03 3.43 13.68
C THR A 364 -7.39 3.19 15.03
N VAL A 365 -6.12 3.57 15.17
CA VAL A 365 -5.36 3.50 16.42
C VAL A 365 -5.66 4.70 17.33
N ASP A 366 -5.82 5.90 16.75
CA ASP A 366 -5.87 7.20 17.45
C ASP A 366 -7.03 8.09 16.98
N GLY A 367 -7.95 7.53 16.21
CA GLY A 367 -9.05 8.26 15.58
C GLY A 367 -8.74 8.77 14.17
N THR A 368 -7.48 8.65 13.72
CA THR A 368 -7.00 9.14 12.41
C THR A 368 -6.25 8.07 11.63
N HIS A 369 -5.24 7.42 12.25
CA HIS A 369 -4.36 6.47 11.57
C HIS A 369 -4.99 5.06 11.56
N PRO A 370 -5.21 4.48 10.35
CA PRO A 370 -5.87 3.19 10.22
C PRO A 370 -5.06 2.04 10.84
N THR A 371 -5.75 1.12 11.49
CA THR A 371 -5.25 -0.23 11.76
C THR A 371 -5.24 -1.07 10.48
N ASP A 372 -4.77 -2.33 10.56
CA ASP A 372 -4.91 -3.27 9.43
C ASP A 372 -6.37 -3.42 8.97
N LEU A 373 -7.33 -3.39 9.92
CA LEU A 373 -8.76 -3.38 9.59
C LEU A 373 -9.15 -2.13 8.78
N GLY A 374 -8.70 -0.96 9.22
CA GLY A 374 -8.95 0.30 8.51
C GLY A 374 -8.35 0.30 7.10
N PHE A 375 -7.11 -0.16 6.95
CA PHE A 375 -6.47 -0.28 5.64
C PHE A 375 -7.17 -1.26 4.70
N MET A 376 -7.67 -2.39 5.21
CA MET A 376 -8.48 -3.32 4.43
C MET A 376 -9.77 -2.65 3.93
N ARG A 377 -10.48 -1.91 4.79
CA ARG A 377 -11.69 -1.15 4.44
C ARG A 377 -11.39 -0.05 3.42
N MET A 378 -10.31 0.70 3.59
CA MET A 378 -9.87 1.69 2.59
C MET A 378 -9.62 1.04 1.23
N ALA A 379 -8.96 -0.11 1.22
CA ALA A 379 -8.74 -0.85 -0.02
C ALA A 379 -10.07 -1.33 -0.64
N ASP A 380 -11.02 -1.81 0.15
CA ASP A 380 -12.36 -2.21 -0.31
C ASP A 380 -13.12 -1.04 -0.95
N ALA A 381 -13.04 0.16 -0.34
CA ALA A 381 -13.70 1.36 -0.85
C ALA A 381 -13.02 1.95 -2.10
N MET A 382 -11.68 1.87 -2.18
CA MET A 382 -10.91 2.43 -3.29
C MET A 382 -10.87 1.51 -4.53
N GLU A 383 -10.94 0.20 -4.35
CA GLU A 383 -10.80 -0.76 -5.45
C GLU A 383 -11.78 -0.54 -6.61
N PRO A 384 -13.10 -0.31 -6.39
CA PRO A 384 -14.06 -0.10 -7.48
C PRO A 384 -13.71 1.11 -8.36
N ILE A 385 -13.37 2.24 -7.76
CA ILE A 385 -13.03 3.47 -8.50
C ILE A 385 -11.71 3.33 -9.25
N LEU A 386 -10.72 2.62 -8.67
CA LEU A 386 -9.46 2.33 -9.36
C LEU A 386 -9.68 1.37 -10.53
N ARG A 387 -10.53 0.37 -10.39
CA ARG A 387 -10.90 -0.51 -11.52
C ARG A 387 -11.62 0.23 -12.63
N GLN A 388 -12.40 1.26 -12.30
CA GLN A 388 -13.02 2.13 -13.30
C GLN A 388 -11.94 2.99 -13.97
N ALA A 389 -11.11 3.72 -13.22
CA ALA A 389 -10.07 4.59 -13.73
C ALA A 389 -9.01 3.87 -14.59
N LEU A 390 -8.73 2.58 -14.31
CA LEU A 390 -7.77 1.78 -15.06
C LEU A 390 -8.34 1.21 -16.38
N ARG A 391 -9.64 1.37 -16.66
CA ARG A 391 -10.29 0.92 -17.91
C ARG A 391 -10.49 2.05 -18.91
N ASP A 392 -10.59 3.28 -18.39
CA ASP A 392 -10.73 4.50 -19.19
C ASP A 392 -9.36 4.94 -19.76
#